data_7592479bbb4193a406edab55f471edec
#
_entry.id   7592479bbb4193a406edab55f471edec
#
_cell.length_a   1.000
_cell.length_b   1.000
_cell.length_c   1.000
_cell.angle_alpha   90.00
_cell.angle_beta   90.00
_cell.angle_gamma   90.00
#
_symmetry.space_group_name_H-M   'P 1'
#
loop_
_entity.id
_entity.type
_entity.pdbx_description
1 polymer ?
#
loop_
_entity_poly.entity_id
_entity_poly.type
_entity_poly.pdbx_seq_one_letter_code
_entity_poly.pdbx_strand_id
1 'polypeptide(L)'
;SRAYNVVAYTEGTADALNDSLIVNAAVGEVVGPYVDGEVMKLVKVKELADIPEARVRHILLSTQQGKTEDEQKQRADSMLAVVRKDRSKFEALVTKFSDDPGSTSAGGVYEWFGKEKMVPECTAASFDEKVGAITIAKTTYGFHIVEVLDKRDRKERRVVALERQLKASPATFKEVYKKANEFSLRNKTAEAFKAAADTTGLVITPVEELRSD
;
A
#
# COMPACT_ATOMS: atom_id res chain seq x y z
N SER A 1 14.43 -28.22 -1.55
CA SER A 1 13.14 -27.54 -1.85
C SER A 1 13.31 -26.06 -1.63
N ARG A 2 13.06 -25.23 -2.62
CA ARG A 2 12.99 -23.78 -2.40
C ARG A 2 11.75 -23.51 -1.55
N ALA A 3 11.94 -22.88 -0.40
CA ALA A 3 10.82 -22.40 0.41
C ALA A 3 10.11 -21.30 -0.40
N TYR A 4 8.84 -21.51 -0.72
CA TYR A 4 8.03 -20.49 -1.37
C TYR A 4 7.57 -19.50 -0.30
N ASN A 5 7.83 -18.22 -0.53
CA ASN A 5 7.31 -17.18 0.36
C ASN A 5 5.81 -17.01 0.11
N VAL A 6 5.03 -17.11 1.18
CA VAL A 6 3.62 -16.75 1.18
C VAL A 6 3.53 -15.27 1.50
N VAL A 7 2.88 -14.50 0.64
CA VAL A 7 2.76 -13.04 0.80
C VAL A 7 1.29 -12.62 0.75
N ALA A 8 0.99 -11.50 1.38
CA ALA A 8 -0.31 -10.86 1.23
C ALA A 8 -0.47 -10.38 -0.23
N TYR A 9 -1.64 -10.65 -0.82
CA TYR A 9 -1.96 -10.14 -2.15
C TYR A 9 -2.55 -8.74 -2.01
N THR A 10 -1.95 -7.79 -2.73
CA THR A 10 -2.48 -6.43 -2.82
C THR A 10 -3.33 -6.32 -4.09
N GLU A 11 -4.61 -6.01 -3.93
CA GLU A 11 -5.53 -5.76 -5.03
C GLU A 11 -5.02 -4.62 -5.92
N GLY A 12 -5.15 -4.78 -7.25
CA GLY A 12 -4.63 -3.83 -8.23
C GLY A 12 -3.17 -4.04 -8.63
N THR A 13 -2.51 -5.11 -8.16
CA THR A 13 -1.12 -5.43 -8.55
C THR A 13 -1.01 -6.25 -9.83
N ALA A 14 -2.09 -6.84 -10.31
CA ALA A 14 -2.19 -7.48 -11.62
C ALA A 14 -3.04 -6.61 -12.57
N ASP A 15 -3.09 -6.99 -13.86
CA ASP A 15 -4.08 -6.39 -14.76
C ASP A 15 -5.51 -6.69 -14.28
N ALA A 16 -6.48 -5.86 -14.68
CA ALA A 16 -7.84 -5.88 -14.12
C ALA A 16 -8.53 -7.25 -14.20
N LEU A 17 -8.26 -8.05 -15.25
CA LEU A 17 -8.83 -9.38 -15.39
C LEU A 17 -8.23 -10.36 -14.38
N ASN A 18 -6.89 -10.44 -14.34
CA ASN A 18 -6.19 -11.36 -13.48
C ASN A 18 -6.30 -10.95 -11.99
N ASP A 19 -6.35 -9.66 -11.71
CA ASP A 19 -6.64 -9.13 -10.38
C ASP A 19 -8.01 -9.61 -9.89
N SER A 20 -9.05 -9.45 -10.70
CA SER A 20 -10.39 -9.94 -10.39
C SER A 20 -10.43 -11.46 -10.18
N LEU A 21 -9.72 -12.24 -11.00
CA LEU A 21 -9.61 -13.68 -10.83
C LEU A 21 -8.93 -14.06 -9.52
N ILE A 22 -7.83 -13.41 -9.16
CA ILE A 22 -7.10 -13.67 -7.90
C ILE A 22 -7.96 -13.28 -6.70
N VAL A 23 -8.61 -12.11 -6.76
CA VAL A 23 -9.46 -11.61 -5.67
C VAL A 23 -10.67 -12.52 -5.42
N ASN A 24 -11.20 -13.18 -6.44
CA ASN A 24 -12.35 -14.09 -6.31
C ASN A 24 -11.96 -15.57 -6.16
N ALA A 25 -10.68 -15.92 -6.32
CA ALA A 25 -10.23 -17.31 -6.25
C ALA A 25 -10.40 -17.93 -4.85
N ALA A 26 -10.76 -19.20 -4.81
CA ALA A 26 -10.84 -19.98 -3.58
C ALA A 26 -9.45 -20.41 -3.08
N VAL A 27 -9.37 -20.79 -1.81
CA VAL A 27 -8.14 -21.39 -1.24
C VAL A 27 -7.79 -22.66 -2.03
N GLY A 28 -6.55 -22.75 -2.47
CA GLY A 28 -6.03 -23.85 -3.29
C GLY A 28 -6.10 -23.60 -4.78
N GLU A 29 -6.90 -22.66 -5.22
CA GLU A 29 -7.04 -22.31 -6.65
C GLU A 29 -5.78 -21.63 -7.20
N VAL A 30 -5.53 -21.88 -8.50
CA VAL A 30 -4.39 -21.31 -9.24
C VAL A 30 -4.92 -20.43 -10.35
N VAL A 31 -4.49 -19.19 -10.37
CA VAL A 31 -4.80 -18.20 -11.41
C VAL A 31 -3.60 -18.03 -12.33
N GLY A 32 -3.84 -18.03 -13.62
CA GLY A 32 -2.80 -17.90 -14.64
C GLY A 32 -2.65 -19.18 -15.49
N PRO A 33 -1.61 -19.28 -16.36
CA PRO A 33 -0.52 -18.31 -16.50
C PRO A 33 -0.99 -16.99 -17.13
N TYR A 34 -0.48 -15.88 -16.65
CA TYR A 34 -0.64 -14.57 -17.25
C TYR A 34 0.68 -13.82 -17.35
N VAL A 35 0.72 -12.81 -18.20
CA VAL A 35 1.92 -11.99 -18.42
C VAL A 35 1.75 -10.64 -17.74
N ASP A 36 2.74 -10.28 -16.92
CA ASP A 36 2.83 -9.00 -16.25
C ASP A 36 4.19 -8.37 -16.59
N GLY A 37 4.17 -7.39 -17.49
CA GLY A 37 5.39 -6.87 -18.10
C GLY A 37 6.17 -7.95 -18.85
N GLU A 38 7.39 -8.21 -18.41
CA GLU A 38 8.27 -9.24 -19.00
C GLU A 38 8.26 -10.57 -18.21
N VAL A 39 7.30 -10.74 -17.29
CA VAL A 39 7.25 -11.90 -16.40
C VAL A 39 5.96 -12.68 -16.63
N MET A 40 6.09 -14.00 -16.82
CA MET A 40 4.96 -14.92 -16.76
C MET A 40 4.73 -15.33 -15.31
N LYS A 41 3.48 -15.25 -14.85
CA LYS A 41 3.09 -15.51 -13.47
C LYS A 41 2.00 -16.60 -13.37
N LEU A 42 2.13 -17.42 -12.33
CA LEU A 42 1.07 -18.31 -11.81
C LEU A 42 0.91 -17.96 -10.33
N VAL A 43 -0.30 -17.67 -9.91
CA VAL A 43 -0.60 -17.30 -8.52
C VAL A 43 -1.52 -18.36 -7.91
N LYS A 44 -1.10 -18.95 -6.79
CA LYS A 44 -1.93 -19.88 -6.01
C LYS A 44 -2.37 -19.23 -4.71
N VAL A 45 -3.67 -19.20 -4.46
CA VAL A 45 -4.22 -18.77 -3.17
C VAL A 45 -3.96 -19.84 -2.13
N LYS A 46 -3.23 -19.49 -1.07
CA LYS A 46 -2.87 -20.40 0.02
C LYS A 46 -3.79 -20.30 1.21
N GLU A 47 -4.26 -19.08 1.49
CA GLU A 47 -5.00 -18.78 2.71
C GLU A 47 -5.88 -17.55 2.52
N LEU A 48 -7.02 -17.54 3.20
CA LEU A 48 -7.83 -16.35 3.43
C LEU A 48 -7.70 -16.03 4.92
N ALA A 49 -6.92 -15.02 5.25
CA ALA A 49 -6.71 -14.58 6.62
C ALA A 49 -7.72 -13.49 6.99
N ASP A 50 -8.18 -13.52 8.24
CA ASP A 50 -8.92 -12.42 8.83
C ASP A 50 -7.94 -11.46 9.50
N ILE A 51 -7.84 -10.26 8.96
CA ILE A 51 -6.97 -9.22 9.48
C ILE A 51 -7.83 -8.24 10.26
N PRO A 52 -7.69 -8.18 11.59
CA PRO A 52 -8.46 -7.26 12.40
C PRO A 52 -8.07 -5.82 12.08
N GLU A 53 -9.08 -4.99 11.85
CA GLU A 53 -8.95 -3.55 11.65
C GLU A 53 -9.82 -2.80 12.66
N ALA A 54 -9.31 -1.66 13.11
CA ALA A 54 -10.02 -0.75 13.97
C ALA A 54 -10.15 0.62 13.28
N ARG A 55 -11.24 1.32 13.63
CA ARG A 55 -11.48 2.73 13.32
C ARG A 55 -11.64 3.45 14.63
N VAL A 56 -10.84 4.48 14.84
CA VAL A 56 -10.80 5.24 16.09
C VAL A 56 -10.83 6.73 15.83
N ARG A 57 -11.08 7.51 16.87
CA ARG A 57 -10.71 8.92 16.91
C ARG A 57 -9.89 9.21 18.15
N HIS A 58 -8.99 10.18 18.07
CA HIS A 58 -8.14 10.51 19.20
C HIS A 58 -7.90 12.01 19.37
N ILE A 59 -7.44 12.36 20.58
CA ILE A 59 -6.89 13.68 20.92
C ILE A 59 -5.47 13.43 21.41
N LEU A 60 -4.48 14.03 20.79
CA LEU A 60 -3.09 14.00 21.27
C LEU A 60 -2.80 15.23 22.11
N LEU A 61 -2.34 15.02 23.33
CA LEU A 61 -1.77 16.04 24.19
C LEU A 61 -0.25 15.77 24.31
N SER A 62 0.51 16.47 23.48
CA SER A 62 1.96 16.28 23.39
C SER A 62 2.67 16.73 24.67
N THR A 63 3.66 15.95 25.08
CA THR A 63 4.61 16.30 26.17
C THR A 63 5.89 16.96 25.65
N GLN A 64 5.94 17.30 24.36
CA GLN A 64 7.06 17.98 23.74
C GLN A 64 6.93 19.51 23.87
N GLN A 65 7.99 20.24 23.49
CA GLN A 65 8.00 21.72 23.45
C GLN A 65 7.73 22.39 24.81
N GLY A 66 8.33 21.88 25.91
CA GLY A 66 8.26 22.50 27.22
C GLY A 66 6.98 22.24 28.01
N LYS A 67 6.09 21.40 27.51
CA LYS A 67 4.91 20.94 28.26
C LYS A 67 5.29 19.81 29.20
N THR A 68 4.92 19.89 30.47
CA THR A 68 5.24 18.84 31.45
C THR A 68 4.29 17.64 31.33
N GLU A 69 4.80 16.48 31.71
CA GLU A 69 4.00 15.23 31.68
C GLU A 69 2.79 15.33 32.63
N ASP A 70 2.98 15.89 33.83
CA ASP A 70 1.92 16.00 34.83
C ASP A 70 0.78 16.92 34.39
N GLU A 71 1.13 18.07 33.79
CA GLU A 71 0.11 18.99 33.24
C GLU A 71 -0.70 18.33 32.11
N GLN A 72 -0.03 17.65 31.18
CA GLN A 72 -0.72 16.98 30.07
C GLN A 72 -1.57 15.81 30.54
N LYS A 73 -1.11 15.08 31.56
CA LYS A 73 -1.89 14.01 32.19
C LYS A 73 -3.17 14.56 32.83
N GLN A 74 -3.07 15.62 33.62
CA GLN A 74 -4.27 16.26 34.25
C GLN A 74 -5.26 16.77 33.21
N ARG A 75 -4.77 17.36 32.10
CA ARG A 75 -5.59 17.78 30.97
C ARG A 75 -6.26 16.58 30.28
N ALA A 76 -5.54 15.49 30.05
CA ALA A 76 -6.08 14.28 29.46
C ALA A 76 -7.18 13.68 30.34
N ASP A 77 -6.95 13.57 31.65
CA ASP A 77 -7.94 13.06 32.60
C ASP A 77 -9.22 13.95 32.62
N SER A 78 -9.04 15.28 32.60
CA SER A 78 -10.14 16.23 32.54
C SER A 78 -10.95 16.11 31.25
N MET A 79 -10.27 16.02 30.11
CA MET A 79 -10.94 15.86 28.81
C MET A 79 -11.62 14.49 28.68
N LEU A 80 -10.99 13.42 29.18
CA LEU A 80 -11.61 12.10 29.24
C LEU A 80 -12.92 12.13 30.00
N ALA A 81 -12.98 12.82 31.15
CA ALA A 81 -14.21 12.97 31.92
C ALA A 81 -15.30 13.70 31.12
N VAL A 82 -14.92 14.76 30.37
CA VAL A 82 -15.84 15.50 29.51
C VAL A 82 -16.42 14.64 28.42
N VAL A 83 -15.55 13.93 27.66
CA VAL A 83 -16.01 13.13 26.50
C VAL A 83 -16.74 11.86 26.91
N ARG A 84 -16.46 11.30 28.07
CA ARG A 84 -17.23 10.18 28.64
C ARG A 84 -18.66 10.60 29.04
N LYS A 85 -18.80 11.82 29.49
CA LYS A 85 -20.11 12.38 29.84
C LYS A 85 -20.90 12.83 28.59
N ASP A 86 -20.20 13.41 27.62
CA ASP A 86 -20.80 13.92 26.39
C ASP A 86 -19.84 13.73 25.19
N ARG A 87 -20.08 12.68 24.42
CA ARG A 87 -19.25 12.32 23.26
C ARG A 87 -19.32 13.33 22.10
N SER A 88 -20.38 14.15 22.04
CA SER A 88 -20.52 15.18 21.01
C SER A 88 -19.43 16.26 21.08
N LYS A 89 -18.83 16.42 22.25
CA LYS A 89 -17.74 17.38 22.49
C LYS A 89 -16.37 16.94 21.97
N PHE A 90 -16.24 15.67 21.53
CA PHE A 90 -14.95 15.11 21.15
C PHE A 90 -14.30 15.91 20.02
N GLU A 91 -15.01 16.16 18.94
CA GLU A 91 -14.52 16.89 17.77
C GLU A 91 -14.10 18.33 18.09
N ALA A 92 -14.90 19.02 18.90
CA ALA A 92 -14.55 20.36 19.36
C ALA A 92 -13.28 20.39 20.21
N LEU A 93 -13.05 19.34 21.02
CA LEU A 93 -11.83 19.20 21.80
C LEU A 93 -10.64 18.83 20.92
N VAL A 94 -10.82 18.00 19.88
CA VAL A 94 -9.79 17.73 18.86
C VAL A 94 -9.32 19.02 18.21
N THR A 95 -10.26 19.79 17.65
CA THR A 95 -9.97 21.05 16.94
C THR A 95 -9.22 22.04 17.83
N LYS A 96 -9.58 22.09 19.11
CA LYS A 96 -9.05 23.10 20.03
C LYS A 96 -7.72 22.70 20.69
N PHE A 97 -7.51 21.40 20.91
CA PHE A 97 -6.45 20.95 21.82
C PHE A 97 -5.56 19.82 21.30
N SER A 98 -5.94 19.17 20.20
CA SER A 98 -5.10 18.09 19.68
C SER A 98 -3.84 18.63 19.03
N ASP A 99 -2.71 18.10 19.46
CA ASP A 99 -1.38 18.38 18.89
C ASP A 99 -1.06 17.43 17.71
N ASP A 100 -2.04 16.63 17.21
CA ASP A 100 -1.87 15.76 16.05
C ASP A 100 -2.35 16.42 14.76
N PRO A 101 -1.45 16.91 13.89
CA PRO A 101 -1.85 17.56 12.64
C PRO A 101 -2.46 16.58 11.62
N GLY A 102 -2.17 15.28 11.76
CA GLY A 102 -2.59 14.24 10.80
C GLY A 102 -4.08 13.92 10.85
N SER A 103 -4.72 14.12 12.00
CA SER A 103 -6.14 13.77 12.19
C SER A 103 -7.03 14.95 12.59
N THR A 104 -6.48 16.09 12.97
CA THR A 104 -7.23 17.24 13.46
C THR A 104 -8.28 17.72 12.46
N SER A 105 -7.97 17.79 11.17
CA SER A 105 -8.89 18.19 10.11
C SER A 105 -10.04 17.19 9.89
N ALA A 106 -9.87 15.94 10.32
CA ALA A 106 -10.86 14.88 10.28
C ALA A 106 -11.56 14.64 11.63
N GLY A 107 -11.54 15.64 12.54
CA GLY A 107 -12.14 15.50 13.87
C GLY A 107 -11.45 14.45 14.76
N GLY A 108 -10.16 14.20 14.52
CA GLY A 108 -9.35 13.21 15.21
C GLY A 108 -9.51 11.78 14.70
N VAL A 109 -10.25 11.56 13.62
CA VAL A 109 -10.54 10.22 13.08
C VAL A 109 -9.36 9.66 12.33
N TYR A 110 -9.00 8.42 12.69
CA TYR A 110 -8.20 7.49 11.90
C TYR A 110 -9.13 6.44 11.31
N GLU A 111 -9.17 6.41 9.99
CA GLU A 111 -9.91 5.39 9.26
C GLU A 111 -9.27 4.01 9.44
N TRP A 112 -9.89 2.97 8.92
CA TRP A 112 -9.52 1.57 9.12
C TRP A 112 -8.03 1.29 9.01
N PHE A 113 -7.45 0.74 10.08
CA PHE A 113 -6.04 0.37 10.15
C PHE A 113 -5.82 -0.95 10.89
N GLY A 114 -4.77 -1.66 10.52
CA GLY A 114 -4.31 -2.88 11.19
C GLY A 114 -3.39 -2.59 12.38
N LYS A 115 -3.11 -3.62 13.18
CA LYS A 115 -2.37 -3.52 14.45
C LYS A 115 -0.97 -2.92 14.31
N GLU A 116 -0.31 -3.10 13.16
CA GLU A 116 1.07 -2.63 12.92
C GLU A 116 1.18 -1.16 12.53
N LYS A 117 0.05 -0.46 12.41
CA LYS A 117 0.03 0.92 11.94
C LYS A 117 0.39 1.94 13.02
N MET A 118 0.14 1.60 14.28
CA MET A 118 0.31 2.51 15.42
C MET A 118 1.30 1.98 16.45
N VAL A 119 1.75 2.87 17.34
CA VAL A 119 2.57 2.49 18.50
C VAL A 119 1.81 1.54 19.42
N PRO A 120 2.52 0.65 20.16
CA PRO A 120 1.90 -0.43 20.92
C PRO A 120 0.79 0.00 21.88
N GLU A 121 0.95 1.14 22.54
CA GLU A 121 -0.02 1.65 23.53
C GLU A 121 -1.32 2.11 22.85
N CYS A 122 -1.23 2.75 21.68
CA CYS A 122 -2.39 3.11 20.88
C CYS A 122 -3.03 1.88 20.24
N THR A 123 -2.21 0.90 19.82
CA THR A 123 -2.72 -0.39 19.34
C THR A 123 -3.54 -1.09 20.42
N ALA A 124 -3.04 -1.19 21.66
CA ALA A 124 -3.78 -1.76 22.78
C ALA A 124 -5.10 -1.01 23.01
N ALA A 125 -5.07 0.33 23.10
CA ALA A 125 -6.28 1.14 23.27
C ALA A 125 -7.30 0.97 22.14
N SER A 126 -6.85 0.62 20.92
CA SER A 126 -7.71 0.46 19.75
C SER A 126 -8.27 -0.96 19.61
N PHE A 127 -7.46 -1.99 19.90
CA PHE A 127 -7.80 -3.39 19.61
C PHE A 127 -8.23 -4.19 20.83
N ASP A 128 -7.71 -3.89 22.03
CA ASP A 128 -8.04 -4.66 23.24
C ASP A 128 -9.32 -4.13 23.90
N GLU A 129 -9.65 -2.85 23.68
CA GLU A 129 -10.85 -2.23 24.20
C GLU A 129 -12.07 -2.48 23.29
N LYS A 130 -13.29 -2.50 23.86
CA LYS A 130 -14.53 -2.68 23.08
C LYS A 130 -14.91 -1.45 22.29
N VAL A 131 -15.69 -1.62 21.22
CA VAL A 131 -16.31 -0.52 20.48
C VAL A 131 -17.09 0.39 21.44
N GLY A 132 -16.88 1.69 21.30
CA GLY A 132 -17.43 2.71 22.17
C GLY A 132 -16.63 2.95 23.46
N ALA A 133 -15.54 2.24 23.74
CA ALA A 133 -14.66 2.57 24.86
C ALA A 133 -13.89 3.86 24.58
N ILE A 134 -13.67 4.65 25.63
CA ILE A 134 -12.82 5.84 25.59
C ILE A 134 -11.77 5.69 26.68
N THR A 135 -10.49 5.63 26.29
CA THR A 135 -9.36 5.36 27.18
C THR A 135 -8.23 6.35 26.96
N ILE A 136 -7.25 6.38 27.87
CA ILE A 136 -6.00 7.14 27.69
C ILE A 136 -4.88 6.14 27.42
N ALA A 137 -4.16 6.36 26.31
CA ALA A 137 -2.86 5.71 26.05
C ALA A 137 -1.72 6.71 26.25
N LYS A 138 -0.71 6.31 27.04
CA LYS A 138 0.51 7.08 27.20
C LYS A 138 1.57 6.57 26.25
N THR A 139 2.11 7.44 25.42
CA THR A 139 3.17 7.12 24.45
C THR A 139 4.36 8.04 24.63
N THR A 140 5.41 7.86 23.84
CA THR A 140 6.56 8.79 23.78
C THR A 140 6.20 10.17 23.24
N TYR A 141 5.05 10.31 22.56
CA TYR A 141 4.56 11.60 22.05
C TYR A 141 3.75 12.38 23.08
N GLY A 142 3.19 11.69 24.07
CA GLY A 142 2.31 12.27 25.08
C GLY A 142 1.12 11.38 25.41
N PHE A 143 0.00 12.00 25.79
CA PHE A 143 -1.23 11.33 26.16
C PHE A 143 -2.23 11.38 25.01
N HIS A 144 -2.72 10.22 24.62
CA HIS A 144 -3.75 10.05 23.59
C HIS A 144 -5.07 9.65 24.27
N ILE A 145 -6.10 10.46 24.11
CA ILE A 145 -7.48 10.07 24.47
C ILE A 145 -8.04 9.37 23.24
N VAL A 146 -8.24 8.06 23.30
CA VAL A 146 -8.65 7.23 22.16
C VAL A 146 -10.07 6.73 22.37
N GLU A 147 -10.94 6.94 21.39
CA GLU A 147 -12.27 6.33 21.32
C GLU A 147 -12.31 5.30 20.19
N VAL A 148 -12.70 4.08 20.50
CA VAL A 148 -12.92 3.03 19.51
C VAL A 148 -14.28 3.24 18.85
N LEU A 149 -14.27 3.66 17.58
CA LEU A 149 -15.49 3.93 16.82
C LEU A 149 -16.09 2.63 16.26
N ASP A 150 -15.24 1.76 15.71
CA ASP A 150 -15.69 0.52 15.11
C ASP A 150 -14.53 -0.49 14.96
N LYS A 151 -14.88 -1.77 14.74
CA LYS A 151 -13.93 -2.88 14.47
C LYS A 151 -14.50 -3.79 13.40
N ARG A 152 -13.62 -4.32 12.57
CA ARG A 152 -13.96 -5.33 11.55
C ARG A 152 -12.81 -6.27 11.29
N ASP A 153 -13.09 -7.37 10.63
CA ASP A 153 -12.08 -8.24 10.03
C ASP A 153 -12.08 -8.01 8.51
N ARG A 154 -10.94 -7.59 7.97
CA ARG A 154 -10.71 -7.51 6.54
C ARG A 154 -10.18 -8.85 6.05
N LYS A 155 -10.80 -9.41 5.03
CA LYS A 155 -10.28 -10.61 4.37
C LYS A 155 -9.04 -10.26 3.56
N GLU A 156 -7.94 -10.94 3.87
CA GLU A 156 -6.68 -10.84 3.14
C GLU A 156 -6.33 -12.16 2.48
N ARG A 157 -6.07 -12.12 1.19
CA ARG A 157 -5.57 -13.29 0.47
C ARG A 157 -4.07 -13.40 0.63
N ARG A 158 -3.62 -14.57 1.04
CA ARG A 158 -2.21 -14.92 1.06
C ARG A 158 -1.92 -15.87 -0.08
N VAL A 159 -0.96 -15.48 -0.92
CA VAL A 159 -0.67 -16.15 -2.17
C VAL A 159 0.78 -16.60 -2.24
N VAL A 160 1.02 -17.59 -3.10
CA VAL A 160 2.35 -17.94 -3.60
C VAL A 160 2.36 -17.65 -5.09
N ALA A 161 3.32 -16.87 -5.56
CA ALA A 161 3.54 -16.63 -6.97
C ALA A 161 4.72 -17.47 -7.48
N LEU A 162 4.53 -18.11 -8.62
CA LEU A 162 5.60 -18.65 -9.46
C LEU A 162 5.81 -17.68 -10.61
N GLU A 163 7.04 -17.22 -10.75
CA GLU A 163 7.40 -16.22 -11.74
C GLU A 163 8.52 -16.75 -12.65
N ARG A 164 8.37 -16.48 -13.94
CA ARG A 164 9.39 -16.79 -14.93
C ARG A 164 9.57 -15.62 -15.89
N GLN A 165 10.78 -15.09 -15.95
CA GLN A 165 11.11 -14.04 -16.92
C GLN A 165 10.96 -14.57 -18.35
N LEU A 166 10.25 -13.81 -19.16
CA LEU A 166 10.13 -14.06 -20.58
C LEU A 166 11.42 -13.59 -21.26
N LYS A 167 12.05 -14.52 -21.95
CA LYS A 167 13.23 -14.23 -22.78
C LYS A 167 12.95 -14.66 -24.19
N ALA A 168 13.31 -13.80 -25.14
CA ALA A 168 13.25 -14.16 -26.54
C ALA A 168 14.04 -15.45 -26.79
N SER A 169 13.47 -16.38 -27.56
CA SER A 169 14.19 -17.57 -27.97
C SER A 169 15.32 -17.21 -28.91
N PRO A 170 16.40 -18.04 -29.02
CA PRO A 170 17.45 -17.83 -30.01
C PRO A 170 16.90 -17.73 -31.45
N ALA A 171 15.83 -18.43 -31.76
CA ALA A 171 15.17 -18.36 -33.07
C ALA A 171 14.47 -17.00 -33.27
N THR A 172 13.73 -16.50 -32.27
CA THR A 172 13.10 -15.17 -32.29
C THR A 172 14.16 -14.07 -32.42
N PHE A 173 15.25 -14.16 -31.63
CA PHE A 173 16.36 -13.21 -31.72
C PHE A 173 16.98 -13.17 -33.11
N LYS A 174 17.27 -14.36 -33.69
CA LYS A 174 17.83 -14.48 -35.04
C LYS A 174 16.93 -13.89 -36.12
N GLU A 175 15.62 -14.09 -36.00
CA GLU A 175 14.65 -13.52 -36.93
C GLU A 175 14.59 -12.00 -36.84
N VAL A 176 14.50 -11.43 -35.65
CA VAL A 176 14.50 -9.98 -35.44
C VAL A 176 15.81 -9.36 -35.93
N TYR A 177 16.95 -9.97 -35.61
CA TYR A 177 18.25 -9.52 -36.08
C TYR A 177 18.36 -9.52 -37.61
N LYS A 178 17.86 -10.59 -38.26
CA LYS A 178 17.79 -10.64 -39.71
C LYS A 178 16.99 -9.51 -40.32
N LYS A 179 15.77 -9.24 -39.78
CA LYS A 179 14.90 -8.14 -40.22
C LYS A 179 15.56 -6.78 -40.01
N ALA A 180 16.23 -6.58 -38.88
CA ALA A 180 16.96 -5.32 -38.59
C ALA A 180 18.14 -5.12 -39.57
N ASN A 181 18.90 -6.16 -39.87
CA ASN A 181 19.98 -6.11 -40.86
C ASN A 181 19.46 -5.81 -42.28
N GLU A 182 18.38 -6.49 -42.70
CA GLU A 182 17.77 -6.23 -44.01
C GLU A 182 17.27 -4.79 -44.11
N PHE A 183 16.65 -4.27 -43.05
CA PHE A 183 16.20 -2.89 -42.97
C PHE A 183 17.39 -1.90 -43.10
N SER A 184 18.47 -2.12 -42.34
CA SER A 184 19.66 -1.29 -42.38
C SER A 184 20.38 -1.32 -43.74
N LEU A 185 20.46 -2.48 -44.37
CA LEU A 185 21.10 -2.63 -45.68
C LEU A 185 20.32 -1.92 -46.80
N ARG A 186 19.00 -1.88 -46.71
CA ARG A 186 18.12 -1.19 -47.69
C ARG A 186 18.07 0.32 -47.52
N ASN A 187 18.28 0.81 -46.29
CA ASN A 187 18.09 2.22 -45.92
C ASN A 187 19.40 2.83 -45.40
N LYS A 188 20.35 3.01 -46.29
CA LYS A 188 21.72 3.43 -45.94
C LYS A 188 21.89 4.95 -45.69
N THR A 189 20.97 5.76 -46.14
CA THR A 189 21.01 7.20 -45.86
C THR A 189 20.03 7.57 -44.73
N ALA A 190 20.30 8.69 -44.06
CA ALA A 190 19.45 9.17 -42.98
C ALA A 190 18.00 9.43 -43.45
N GLU A 191 17.84 9.99 -44.68
CA GLU A 191 16.54 10.26 -45.26
C GLU A 191 15.77 8.99 -45.58
N ALA A 192 16.45 8.00 -46.22
CA ALA A 192 15.84 6.71 -46.55
C ALA A 192 15.47 5.93 -45.27
N PHE A 193 16.35 5.97 -44.26
CA PHE A 193 16.10 5.32 -42.94
C PHE A 193 14.88 5.91 -42.28
N LYS A 194 14.77 7.26 -42.22
CA LYS A 194 13.64 7.95 -41.61
C LYS A 194 12.33 7.63 -42.33
N ALA A 195 12.32 7.76 -43.66
CA ALA A 195 11.13 7.51 -44.47
C ALA A 195 10.65 6.06 -44.34
N ALA A 196 11.57 5.07 -44.29
CA ALA A 196 11.24 3.67 -44.12
C ALA A 196 10.75 3.37 -42.68
N ALA A 197 11.31 4.01 -41.65
CA ALA A 197 10.85 3.88 -40.27
C ALA A 197 9.43 4.42 -40.12
N ASP A 198 9.15 5.61 -40.66
CA ASP A 198 7.82 6.23 -40.64
C ASP A 198 6.79 5.32 -41.35
N THR A 199 7.15 4.72 -42.46
CA THR A 199 6.26 3.82 -43.24
C THR A 199 5.98 2.50 -42.52
N THR A 200 6.95 2.00 -41.76
CA THR A 200 6.84 0.71 -41.02
C THR A 200 6.38 0.87 -39.57
N GLY A 201 6.13 2.08 -39.13
CA GLY A 201 5.68 2.37 -37.75
C GLY A 201 6.79 2.18 -36.70
N LEU A 202 8.05 2.20 -37.11
CA LEU A 202 9.19 2.10 -36.19
C LEU A 202 9.48 3.45 -35.56
N VAL A 203 9.67 3.47 -34.24
CA VAL A 203 10.04 4.66 -33.48
C VAL A 203 11.54 4.88 -33.59
N ILE A 204 11.95 6.07 -34.04
CA ILE A 204 13.36 6.49 -34.05
C ILE A 204 13.67 7.17 -32.72
N THR A 205 14.58 6.58 -31.96
CA THR A 205 15.13 7.18 -30.74
C THR A 205 16.47 7.84 -31.09
N PRO A 206 16.58 9.17 -31.00
CA PRO A 206 17.88 9.84 -31.26
C PRO A 206 18.88 9.46 -30.16
N VAL A 207 20.12 9.17 -30.57
CA VAL A 207 21.24 8.98 -29.66
C VAL A 207 22.08 10.24 -29.71
N GLU A 208 22.07 11.01 -28.61
CA GLU A 208 22.74 12.33 -28.57
C GLU A 208 24.26 12.23 -28.38
N GLU A 209 24.79 11.17 -27.79
CA GLU A 209 26.25 10.93 -27.65
C GLU A 209 26.57 9.44 -27.76
N LEU A 210 27.41 9.09 -28.71
CA LEU A 210 28.16 7.83 -28.71
C LEU A 210 29.51 8.08 -28.04
N ARG A 211 29.68 7.64 -26.80
CA ARG A 211 31.01 7.61 -26.17
C ARG A 211 31.75 6.38 -26.69
N SER A 212 32.92 6.62 -27.28
CA SER A 212 33.89 5.54 -27.55
C SER A 212 34.60 5.24 -26.23
N ASP A 213 34.43 4.04 -25.72
CA ASP A 213 35.30 3.51 -24.67
C ASP A 213 36.70 3.25 -25.21
#